data_332abf9f550ae5fd72916b7968a63bcf
#
_entry.id   332abf9f550ae5fd72916b7968a63bcf
#
_cell.length_a   1.000
_cell.length_b   1.000
_cell.length_c   1.000
_cell.angle_alpha   90.00
_cell.angle_beta   90.00
_cell.angle_gamma   90.00
#
_symmetry.space_group_name_H-M   'P 1'
#
loop_
_entity.id
_entity.type
_entity.pdbx_description
1 polymer ?
#
loop_
_entity_poly.entity_id
_entity_poly.type
_entity_poly.pdbx_seq_one_letter_code
_entity_poly.pdbx_strand_id
1 'polypeptide(L)'
;RSLQADRAIVDALKRAGARVTFGSGHLLTVGCAEERLRGFEFDATDCPDLFPALAALAAFCEGVTVLRGTTRLTHKESDRAATIAAEFSKLGVSIDLSQEDRMVIRGLSTPDDGLTVRDASLDSHNDHRIAMATAVASLRADRPVTISNAQAVDKSYPQFWNDLKQLYY
;
A
#
# COMPACT_ATOMS: atom_id res chain seq x y z
N ARG A 1 23.92 -2.30 4.46
CA ARG A 1 22.82 -2.73 3.57
C ARG A 1 21.87 -3.63 4.37
N SER A 2 20.57 -3.29 4.46
CA SER A 2 19.58 -4.17 5.10
C SER A 2 19.50 -5.50 4.34
N LEU A 3 19.43 -6.61 5.08
CA LEU A 3 19.17 -7.96 4.54
C LEU A 3 17.67 -8.30 4.58
N GLN A 4 16.82 -7.36 5.06
CA GLN A 4 15.38 -7.57 5.13
C GLN A 4 14.75 -7.62 3.74
N ALA A 5 13.87 -8.59 3.53
CA ALA A 5 13.13 -8.77 2.28
C ALA A 5 12.31 -7.52 1.91
N ASP A 6 11.78 -6.81 2.90
CA ASP A 6 10.98 -5.58 2.73
C ASP A 6 11.75 -4.42 2.07
N ARG A 7 13.08 -4.50 1.95
CA ARG A 7 13.85 -3.56 1.15
C ARG A 7 13.45 -3.56 -0.33
N ALA A 8 12.83 -4.64 -0.80
CA ALA A 8 12.30 -4.77 -2.15
C ALA A 8 11.27 -3.67 -2.51
N ILE A 9 10.70 -2.95 -1.52
CA ILE A 9 9.85 -1.79 -1.75
C ILE A 9 10.54 -0.72 -2.62
N VAL A 10 11.85 -0.57 -2.50
CA VAL A 10 12.63 0.38 -3.31
C VAL A 10 12.56 0.04 -4.80
N ASP A 11 12.60 -1.26 -5.13
CA ASP A 11 12.47 -1.72 -6.51
C ASP A 11 11.05 -1.48 -7.04
N ALA A 12 10.04 -1.77 -6.22
CA ALA A 12 8.66 -1.50 -6.58
C ALA A 12 8.40 0.00 -6.85
N LEU A 13 8.91 0.88 -6.01
CA LEU A 13 8.81 2.34 -6.21
C LEU A 13 9.45 2.77 -7.54
N LYS A 14 10.64 2.24 -7.87
CA LYS A 14 11.30 2.53 -9.15
C LYS A 14 10.52 2.00 -10.34
N ARG A 15 9.94 0.79 -10.24
CA ARG A 15 9.07 0.22 -11.29
C ARG A 15 7.83 1.06 -11.52
N ALA A 16 7.26 1.61 -10.44
CA ALA A 16 6.15 2.55 -10.54
C ALA A 16 6.55 3.92 -11.14
N GLY A 17 7.85 4.18 -11.34
CA GLY A 17 8.35 5.42 -11.92
C GLY A 17 8.76 6.48 -10.89
N ALA A 18 8.80 6.15 -9.59
CA ALA A 18 9.29 7.08 -8.58
C ALA A 18 10.81 7.25 -8.67
N ARG A 19 11.29 8.47 -8.39
CA ARG A 19 12.72 8.77 -8.26
C ARG A 19 13.18 8.41 -6.86
N VAL A 20 14.08 7.42 -6.76
CA VAL A 20 14.60 6.96 -5.47
C VAL A 20 16.12 7.07 -5.48
N THR A 21 16.67 7.85 -4.55
CA THR A 21 18.11 8.05 -4.40
C THR A 21 18.57 7.74 -2.98
N PHE A 22 19.76 7.16 -2.88
CA PHE A 22 20.42 6.91 -1.60
C PHE A 22 21.52 7.94 -1.38
N GLY A 23 21.42 8.70 -0.30
CA GLY A 23 22.43 9.63 0.14
C GLY A 23 23.42 9.00 1.16
N SER A 24 24.37 9.79 1.64
CA SER A 24 25.24 9.41 2.74
C SER A 24 24.45 9.33 4.06
N GLY A 25 24.92 8.53 5.02
CA GLY A 25 24.32 8.46 6.36
C GLY A 25 22.94 7.78 6.42
N HIS A 26 22.71 6.77 5.58
CA HIS A 26 21.44 6.02 5.52
C HIS A 26 20.23 6.83 5.05
N LEU A 27 20.44 7.97 4.41
CA LEU A 27 19.37 8.80 3.87
C LEU A 27 18.79 8.16 2.61
N LEU A 28 17.46 8.02 2.59
CA LEU A 28 16.69 7.64 1.40
C LEU A 28 15.83 8.84 1.01
N THR A 29 16.00 9.31 -0.22
CA THR A 29 15.12 10.35 -0.79
C THR A 29 14.21 9.72 -1.83
N VAL A 30 12.90 9.90 -1.65
CA VAL A 30 11.89 9.52 -2.61
C VAL A 30 11.26 10.79 -3.15
N GLY A 31 11.38 11.00 -4.45
CA GLY A 31 10.81 12.17 -5.14
C GLY A 31 9.62 11.76 -5.99
N CYS A 32 8.78 12.73 -6.32
CA CYS A 32 7.77 12.55 -7.35
C CYS A 32 8.46 12.22 -8.68
N ALA A 33 7.87 11.34 -9.45
CA ALA A 33 8.24 11.17 -10.84
C ALA A 33 7.94 12.46 -11.61
N GLU A 34 8.74 12.79 -12.61
CA GLU A 34 8.40 13.89 -13.55
C GLU A 34 7.15 13.55 -14.37
N GLU A 35 6.92 12.25 -14.55
CA GLU A 35 5.71 11.66 -15.08
C GLU A 35 4.91 10.98 -13.96
N ARG A 36 3.70 10.59 -14.28
CA ARG A 36 2.78 9.87 -13.39
C ARG A 36 3.37 8.53 -12.96
N LEU A 37 3.07 8.11 -11.74
CA LEU A 37 3.30 6.73 -11.34
C LEU A 37 2.45 5.82 -12.23
N ARG A 38 3.04 4.71 -12.68
CA ARG A 38 2.39 3.76 -13.59
C ARG A 38 2.26 2.39 -12.94
N GLY A 39 1.23 1.67 -13.35
CA GLY A 39 1.04 0.28 -12.97
C GLY A 39 2.27 -0.57 -13.33
N PHE A 40 2.58 -1.56 -12.52
CA PHE A 40 3.79 -2.36 -12.64
C PHE A 40 3.52 -3.82 -12.28
N GLU A 41 4.42 -4.71 -12.70
CA GLU A 41 4.45 -6.09 -12.20
C GLU A 41 5.53 -6.24 -11.14
N PHE A 42 5.18 -6.95 -10.05
CA PHE A 42 6.10 -7.20 -8.95
C PHE A 42 5.86 -8.58 -8.34
N ASP A 43 6.93 -9.34 -8.17
CA ASP A 43 6.91 -10.62 -7.46
C ASP A 43 7.24 -10.38 -5.97
N ALA A 44 6.23 -10.56 -5.12
CA ALA A 44 6.30 -10.38 -3.68
C ALA A 44 6.34 -11.71 -2.92
N THR A 45 6.59 -12.83 -3.58
CA THR A 45 6.63 -14.17 -2.99
C THR A 45 7.60 -14.24 -1.80
N ASP A 46 8.77 -13.60 -1.93
CA ASP A 46 9.80 -13.58 -0.89
C ASP A 46 9.66 -12.40 0.11
N CYS A 47 8.74 -11.48 -0.16
CA CYS A 47 8.45 -10.33 0.70
C CYS A 47 6.94 -10.11 0.89
N PRO A 48 6.18 -11.11 1.39
CA PRO A 48 4.72 -11.06 1.47
C PRO A 48 4.20 -9.95 2.38
N ASP A 49 5.03 -9.45 3.27
CA ASP A 49 4.68 -8.34 4.17
C ASP A 49 4.60 -6.98 3.47
N LEU A 50 5.07 -6.89 2.23
CA LEU A 50 4.93 -5.68 1.41
C LEU A 50 3.56 -5.55 0.73
N PHE A 51 2.74 -6.59 0.63
CA PHE A 51 1.48 -6.53 -0.11
C PHE A 51 0.58 -5.34 0.29
N PRO A 52 0.36 -5.04 1.58
CA PRO A 52 -0.46 -3.88 1.95
C PRO A 52 0.13 -2.55 1.46
N ALA A 53 1.44 -2.35 1.61
CA ALA A 53 2.12 -1.14 1.14
C ALA A 53 2.13 -1.04 -0.40
N LEU A 54 2.30 -2.18 -1.09
CA LEU A 54 2.24 -2.24 -2.55
C LEU A 54 0.82 -1.97 -3.07
N ALA A 55 -0.21 -2.40 -2.34
CA ALA A 55 -1.60 -2.07 -2.68
C ALA A 55 -1.87 -0.57 -2.54
N ALA A 56 -1.35 0.07 -1.47
CA ALA A 56 -1.45 1.51 -1.29
C ALA A 56 -0.72 2.27 -2.42
N LEU A 57 0.47 1.84 -2.81
CA LEU A 57 1.19 2.41 -3.96
C LEU A 57 0.41 2.24 -5.26
N ALA A 58 -0.06 1.01 -5.53
CA ALA A 58 -0.77 0.66 -6.76
C ALA A 58 -2.09 1.42 -6.92
N ALA A 59 -2.77 1.77 -5.82
CA ALA A 59 -4.00 2.56 -5.85
C ALA A 59 -3.81 3.91 -6.55
N PHE A 60 -2.60 4.47 -6.52
CA PHE A 60 -2.27 5.77 -7.11
C PHE A 60 -1.43 5.67 -8.41
N CYS A 61 -1.23 4.46 -8.93
CA CYS A 61 -0.57 4.25 -10.21
C CYS A 61 -1.60 4.26 -11.34
N GLU A 62 -1.28 4.93 -12.45
CA GLU A 62 -2.11 4.88 -13.66
C GLU A 62 -2.05 3.48 -14.28
N GLY A 63 -3.20 2.89 -14.59
CA GLY A 63 -3.31 1.58 -15.23
C GLY A 63 -3.39 0.42 -14.23
N VAL A 64 -2.73 -0.68 -14.53
CA VAL A 64 -2.87 -1.95 -13.81
C VAL A 64 -1.55 -2.36 -13.17
N THR A 65 -1.61 -2.68 -11.89
CA THR A 65 -0.50 -3.32 -11.15
C THR A 65 -0.83 -4.78 -10.91
N VAL A 66 0.13 -5.66 -11.13
CA VAL A 66 0.03 -7.10 -10.87
C VAL A 66 1.07 -7.51 -9.82
N LEU A 67 0.58 -7.95 -8.66
CA LEU A 67 1.43 -8.49 -7.59
C LEU A 67 1.31 -10.02 -7.59
N ARG A 68 2.44 -10.72 -7.62
CA ARG A 68 2.52 -12.19 -7.53
C ARG A 68 2.92 -12.63 -6.13
N GLY A 69 2.52 -13.83 -5.72
CA GLY A 69 2.85 -14.40 -4.42
C GLY A 69 1.72 -14.33 -3.40
N THR A 70 0.44 -14.20 -3.82
CA THR A 70 -0.71 -14.11 -2.90
C THR A 70 -0.91 -15.38 -2.07
N THR A 71 -0.46 -16.55 -2.55
CA THR A 71 -0.49 -17.80 -1.79
C THR A 71 0.27 -17.71 -0.46
N ARG A 72 1.22 -16.77 -0.34
CA ARG A 72 1.96 -16.50 0.90
C ARG A 72 1.16 -15.72 1.95
N LEU A 73 -0.06 -15.26 1.62
CA LEU A 73 -0.87 -14.38 2.47
C LEU A 73 -1.92 -15.11 3.32
N THR A 74 -2.22 -16.38 2.99
CA THR A 74 -3.31 -17.15 3.62
C THR A 74 -3.07 -17.51 5.09
N HIS A 75 -1.84 -17.45 5.57
CA HIS A 75 -1.45 -17.84 6.94
C HIS A 75 -0.81 -16.67 7.71
N LYS A 76 -1.29 -15.43 7.50
CA LYS A 76 -0.88 -14.25 8.25
C LYS A 76 -1.87 -13.99 9.40
N GLU A 77 -1.84 -12.79 9.98
CA GLU A 77 -2.74 -12.35 11.07
C GLU A 77 -4.22 -12.42 10.65
N SER A 78 -4.50 -12.39 9.34
CA SER A 78 -5.78 -12.59 8.67
C SER A 78 -5.54 -13.25 7.31
N ASP A 79 -6.57 -13.65 6.57
CA ASP A 79 -6.44 -13.81 5.12
C ASP A 79 -6.14 -12.42 4.53
N ARG A 80 -4.86 -12.09 4.47
CA ARG A 80 -4.40 -10.73 4.15
C ARG A 80 -4.78 -10.32 2.72
N ALA A 81 -4.84 -11.26 1.77
CA ALA A 81 -5.24 -10.97 0.41
C ALA A 81 -6.72 -10.52 0.35
N ALA A 82 -7.60 -11.31 0.96
CA ALA A 82 -9.03 -10.98 1.03
C ALA A 82 -9.26 -9.69 1.82
N THR A 83 -8.53 -9.48 2.92
CA THR A 83 -8.63 -8.26 3.73
C THR A 83 -8.21 -7.02 2.95
N ILE A 84 -7.07 -7.07 2.23
CA ILE A 84 -6.64 -5.96 1.36
C ILE A 84 -7.73 -5.66 0.33
N ALA A 85 -8.25 -6.67 -0.38
CA ALA A 85 -9.26 -6.46 -1.39
C ALA A 85 -10.54 -5.85 -0.81
N ALA A 86 -11.00 -6.31 0.35
CA ALA A 86 -12.21 -5.81 1.01
C ALA A 86 -12.03 -4.35 1.44
N GLU A 87 -10.96 -4.02 2.17
CA GLU A 87 -10.78 -2.67 2.72
C GLU A 87 -10.46 -1.63 1.63
N PHE A 88 -9.64 -1.99 0.65
CA PHE A 88 -9.36 -1.08 -0.47
C PHE A 88 -10.56 -0.88 -1.40
N SER A 89 -11.47 -1.87 -1.50
CA SER A 89 -12.72 -1.69 -2.25
C SER A 89 -13.62 -0.62 -1.63
N LYS A 90 -13.62 -0.48 -0.30
CA LYS A 90 -14.32 0.60 0.42
C LYS A 90 -13.74 1.98 0.07
N LEU A 91 -12.44 2.05 -0.17
CA LEU A 91 -11.75 3.24 -0.66
C LEU A 91 -11.94 3.48 -2.18
N GLY A 92 -12.71 2.63 -2.86
CA GLY A 92 -12.98 2.75 -4.30
C GLY A 92 -11.95 2.11 -5.22
N VAL A 93 -10.91 1.46 -4.67
CA VAL A 93 -9.88 0.76 -5.43
C VAL A 93 -10.39 -0.60 -5.88
N SER A 94 -10.21 -0.94 -7.16
CA SER A 94 -10.58 -2.24 -7.70
C SER A 94 -9.44 -3.23 -7.57
N ILE A 95 -9.66 -4.31 -6.82
CA ILE A 95 -8.70 -5.40 -6.64
C ILE A 95 -9.35 -6.72 -7.06
N ASP A 96 -8.71 -7.44 -7.96
CA ASP A 96 -9.14 -8.74 -8.46
C ASP A 96 -8.17 -9.83 -7.97
N LEU A 97 -8.72 -10.85 -7.31
CA LEU A 97 -8.03 -12.03 -6.78
C LEU A 97 -8.40 -13.32 -7.54
N SER A 98 -9.13 -13.23 -8.65
CA SER A 98 -9.62 -14.39 -9.39
C SER A 98 -8.52 -15.21 -10.08
N GLN A 99 -7.36 -14.60 -10.31
CA GLN A 99 -6.20 -15.26 -10.91
C GLN A 99 -5.35 -15.92 -9.82
N GLU A 100 -4.96 -17.17 -10.06
CA GLU A 100 -4.13 -17.92 -9.14
C GLU A 100 -2.82 -17.18 -8.84
N ASP A 101 -2.48 -17.10 -7.55
CA ASP A 101 -1.27 -16.49 -7.01
C ASP A 101 -1.04 -15.01 -7.42
N ARG A 102 -2.11 -14.27 -7.76
CA ARG A 102 -2.02 -12.88 -8.21
C ARG A 102 -3.05 -12.00 -7.55
N MET A 103 -2.63 -10.76 -7.32
CA MET A 103 -3.50 -9.63 -6.96
C MET A 103 -3.38 -8.60 -8.07
N VAL A 104 -4.48 -8.34 -8.77
CA VAL A 104 -4.55 -7.37 -9.87
C VAL A 104 -5.25 -6.12 -9.37
N ILE A 105 -4.55 -5.00 -9.36
CA ILE A 105 -5.02 -3.72 -8.80
C ILE A 105 -5.16 -2.72 -9.94
N ARG A 106 -6.33 -2.11 -10.07
CA ARG A 106 -6.57 -0.98 -10.98
C ARG A 106 -6.45 0.31 -10.18
N GLY A 107 -5.45 1.08 -10.52
CA GLY A 107 -5.22 2.38 -9.88
C GLY A 107 -6.06 3.50 -10.50
N LEU A 108 -5.78 4.72 -10.09
CA LEU A 108 -6.52 5.91 -10.54
C LEU A 108 -6.33 6.15 -12.04
N SER A 109 -7.39 6.64 -12.69
CA SER A 109 -7.36 6.98 -14.11
C SER A 109 -6.58 8.27 -14.40
N THR A 110 -6.58 9.20 -13.44
CA THR A 110 -5.83 10.46 -13.52
C THR A 110 -5.11 10.78 -12.21
N PRO A 111 -3.97 11.49 -12.22
CA PRO A 111 -3.19 11.81 -11.01
C PRO A 111 -3.89 12.76 -10.06
N ASP A 112 -4.79 13.60 -10.60
CA ASP A 112 -5.51 14.60 -9.83
C ASP A 112 -6.73 14.01 -9.13
N ASP A 113 -7.14 12.80 -9.54
CA ASP A 113 -8.23 12.09 -8.88
C ASP A 113 -7.77 11.60 -7.49
N GLY A 114 -8.56 11.94 -6.48
CA GLY A 114 -8.52 11.30 -5.18
C GLY A 114 -9.26 9.97 -5.23
N LEU A 115 -9.15 9.17 -4.17
CA LEU A 115 -9.95 7.97 -4.01
C LEU A 115 -11.41 8.35 -3.71
N THR A 116 -12.35 7.80 -4.48
CA THR A 116 -13.78 7.97 -4.24
C THR A 116 -14.24 6.91 -3.23
N VAL A 117 -14.38 7.34 -1.98
CA VAL A 117 -14.71 6.46 -0.86
C VAL A 117 -16.15 5.95 -0.98
N ARG A 118 -16.32 4.64 -1.02
CA ARG A 118 -17.63 3.96 -1.06
C ARG A 118 -18.17 3.71 0.34
N ASP A 119 -17.29 3.27 1.26
CA ASP A 119 -17.61 3.09 2.67
C ASP A 119 -16.47 3.72 3.51
N ALA A 120 -16.83 4.67 4.36
CA ALA A 120 -15.88 5.38 5.21
C ALA A 120 -15.48 4.61 6.48
N SER A 121 -16.02 3.40 6.68
CA SER A 121 -15.74 2.54 7.84
C SER A 121 -14.78 1.42 7.46
N LEU A 122 -13.49 1.64 7.67
CA LEU A 122 -12.43 0.66 7.44
C LEU A 122 -12.14 -0.12 8.73
N ASP A 123 -11.59 -1.32 8.57
CA ASP A 123 -11.10 -2.12 9.69
C ASP A 123 -9.66 -2.59 9.40
N SER A 124 -8.78 -2.47 10.38
CA SER A 124 -7.43 -3.03 10.28
C SER A 124 -7.41 -4.55 10.42
N HIS A 125 -8.50 -5.17 10.84
CA HIS A 125 -8.54 -6.60 11.20
C HIS A 125 -7.44 -7.01 12.17
N ASN A 126 -7.06 -6.07 13.07
CA ASN A 126 -5.96 -6.22 14.01
C ASN A 126 -4.60 -6.50 13.34
N ASP A 127 -4.45 -6.17 12.06
CA ASP A 127 -3.20 -6.22 11.29
C ASP A 127 -2.63 -4.79 11.14
N HIS A 128 -1.44 -4.57 11.74
CA HIS A 128 -0.77 -3.28 11.73
C HIS A 128 -0.43 -2.80 10.30
N ARG A 129 -0.15 -3.72 9.38
CA ARG A 129 0.18 -3.37 7.99
C ARG A 129 -1.06 -2.94 7.21
N ILE A 130 -2.22 -3.53 7.49
CA ILE A 130 -3.50 -3.08 6.93
C ILE A 130 -3.85 -1.70 7.48
N ALA A 131 -3.73 -1.48 8.81
CA ALA A 131 -3.96 -0.17 9.42
C ALA A 131 -3.12 0.92 8.74
N MET A 132 -1.82 0.69 8.60
CA MET A 132 -0.90 1.66 7.99
C MET A 132 -1.19 1.87 6.51
N ALA A 133 -1.43 0.82 5.74
CA ALA A 133 -1.66 0.92 4.30
C ALA A 133 -2.97 1.65 3.97
N THR A 134 -4.05 1.34 4.69
CA THR A 134 -5.35 2.03 4.52
C THR A 134 -5.26 3.49 4.97
N ALA A 135 -4.54 3.80 6.05
CA ALA A 135 -4.30 5.18 6.47
C ALA A 135 -3.56 5.98 5.40
N VAL A 136 -2.45 5.45 4.85
CA VAL A 136 -1.69 6.11 3.78
C VAL A 136 -2.54 6.29 2.53
N ALA A 137 -3.30 5.29 2.11
CA ALA A 137 -4.20 5.41 0.96
C ALA A 137 -5.27 6.49 1.20
N SER A 138 -5.80 6.60 2.43
CA SER A 138 -6.83 7.58 2.79
C SER A 138 -6.36 9.04 2.76
N LEU A 139 -5.06 9.30 2.67
CA LEU A 139 -4.52 10.66 2.55
C LEU A 139 -5.03 11.41 1.32
N ARG A 140 -5.50 10.71 0.31
CA ARG A 140 -6.10 11.28 -0.89
C ARG A 140 -7.55 10.83 -1.09
N ALA A 141 -8.25 10.51 -0.02
CA ALA A 141 -9.66 10.20 -0.06
C ALA A 141 -10.50 11.48 -0.22
N ASP A 142 -11.63 11.39 -0.92
CA ASP A 142 -12.57 12.50 -1.16
C ASP A 142 -13.35 12.94 0.10
N ARG A 143 -13.27 12.14 1.17
CA ARG A 143 -13.90 12.39 2.47
C ARG A 143 -13.18 11.68 3.60
N PRO A 144 -13.37 12.12 4.87
CA PRO A 144 -12.80 11.45 6.03
C PRO A 144 -13.23 9.99 6.12
N VAL A 145 -12.30 9.13 6.55
CA VAL A 145 -12.54 7.73 6.85
C VAL A 145 -12.20 7.43 8.31
N THR A 146 -12.84 6.40 8.85
CA THR A 146 -12.54 5.87 10.19
C THR A 146 -11.93 4.51 10.06
N ILE A 147 -10.85 4.23 10.78
CA ILE A 147 -10.18 2.93 10.80
C ILE A 147 -10.36 2.33 12.18
N SER A 148 -11.12 1.25 12.29
CA SER A 148 -11.29 0.47 13.51
C SER A 148 -10.03 -0.34 13.81
N ASN A 149 -9.80 -0.66 15.10
CA ASN A 149 -8.62 -1.39 15.56
C ASN A 149 -7.29 -0.72 15.17
N ALA A 150 -7.29 0.63 15.10
CA ALA A 150 -6.14 1.43 14.66
C ALA A 150 -4.89 1.26 15.55
N GLN A 151 -5.08 0.84 16.82
CA GLN A 151 -4.00 0.50 17.76
C GLN A 151 -3.16 -0.71 17.32
N ALA A 152 -3.59 -1.46 16.30
CA ALA A 152 -2.81 -2.57 15.75
C ALA A 152 -1.39 -2.15 15.34
N VAL A 153 -1.18 -0.88 15.00
CA VAL A 153 0.13 -0.31 14.63
C VAL A 153 1.16 -0.44 15.76
N ASP A 154 0.72 -0.49 17.02
CA ASP A 154 1.60 -0.60 18.19
C ASP A 154 2.44 -1.89 18.18
N LYS A 155 2.01 -2.91 17.42
CA LYS A 155 2.75 -4.18 17.25
C LYS A 155 4.11 -4.00 16.57
N SER A 156 4.27 -2.96 15.74
CA SER A 156 5.49 -2.77 14.94
C SER A 156 5.94 -1.33 14.80
N TYR A 157 5.02 -0.36 14.87
CA TYR A 157 5.31 1.05 14.70
C TYR A 157 4.43 1.93 15.60
N PRO A 158 4.66 1.98 16.93
CA PRO A 158 3.81 2.72 17.86
C PRO A 158 3.70 4.22 17.58
N GLN A 159 4.71 4.82 16.94
CA GLN A 159 4.73 6.25 16.60
C GLN A 159 4.03 6.57 15.27
N PHE A 160 3.53 5.56 14.54
CA PHE A 160 2.99 5.73 13.19
C PHE A 160 1.98 6.89 13.07
N TRP A 161 1.00 6.97 13.96
CA TRP A 161 -0.03 8.02 13.90
C TRP A 161 0.53 9.42 14.16
N ASN A 162 1.53 9.54 15.04
CA ASN A 162 2.19 10.80 15.31
C ASN A 162 3.02 11.25 14.10
N ASP A 163 3.77 10.35 13.52
CA ASP A 163 4.62 10.64 12.36
C ASP A 163 3.78 10.94 11.11
N LEU A 164 2.67 10.21 10.92
CA LEU A 164 1.75 10.48 9.81
C LEU A 164 1.16 11.90 9.90
N LYS A 165 0.80 12.36 11.10
CA LYS A 165 0.30 13.72 11.32
C LYS A 165 1.32 14.80 10.93
N GLN A 166 2.61 14.56 11.15
CA GLN A 166 3.67 15.51 10.82
C GLN A 166 3.83 15.72 9.31
N LEU A 167 3.33 14.81 8.47
CA LEU A 167 3.39 14.96 7.01
C LEU A 167 2.35 15.97 6.47
N TYR A 168 1.42 16.43 7.31
CA TYR A 168 0.32 17.33 6.92
C TYR A 168 0.51 18.79 7.35
N TYR A 169 1.61 19.11 8.04
CA TYR A 169 1.87 20.47 8.54
C TYR A 169 3.14 21.05 7.97
#